data_5e6fd07a37fe62e5cdca518c6d98f85d
#
_entry.id   5e6fd07a37fe62e5cdca518c6d98f85d
#
_cell.length_a   1.000
_cell.length_b   1.000
_cell.length_c   1.000
_cell.angle_alpha   90.00
_cell.angle_beta   90.00
_cell.angle_gamma   90.00
#
_symmetry.space_group_name_H-M   'P 1'
#
loop_
_entity.id
_entity.type
_entity.pdbx_description
1 polymer ?
#
loop_
_entity_poly.entity_id
_entity_poly.type
_entity_poly.pdbx_seq_one_letter_code
_entity_poly.pdbx_strand_id
1 'polypeptide(L)'
;EGAVATNRAKLINAVWKYFLETGMTIATVGTLFPAIPLAIVALNFRYTSLAGLMRNISSQIEMPEVNQSRQNILNQELIVMRKRMVMVKYSLFLAGMSFILNLCALFASYYGHQEIASNFMGLTIIVLIFSMLCFCLETSLSTKALDLHISKLK
;
A
#
# COMPACT_ATOMS: atom_id res chain seq x y z
N GLU A 1 31.18 -25.54 8.33
CA GLU A 1 30.18 -24.62 7.70
C GLU A 1 28.87 -25.33 7.33
N GLY A 2 28.89 -26.62 6.89
CA GLY A 2 27.70 -27.38 6.55
C GLY A 2 26.73 -27.66 7.71
N ALA A 3 27.21 -27.83 8.92
CA ALA A 3 26.38 -28.12 10.10
C ALA A 3 25.56 -26.89 10.56
N VAL A 4 26.08 -25.69 10.40
CA VAL A 4 25.41 -24.42 10.75
C VAL A 4 24.30 -24.10 9.75
N ALA A 5 24.53 -24.36 8.46
CA ALA A 5 23.51 -24.18 7.41
C ALA A 5 22.34 -25.16 7.57
N THR A 6 22.63 -26.41 7.90
CA THR A 6 21.61 -27.46 8.16
C THR A 6 20.77 -27.13 9.41
N ASN A 7 21.40 -26.55 10.43
CA ASN A 7 20.70 -26.17 11.67
C ASN A 7 19.79 -24.95 11.45
N ARG A 8 20.24 -23.97 10.62
CA ARG A 8 19.40 -22.82 10.23
C ARG A 8 18.18 -23.28 9.39
N ALA A 9 18.37 -24.18 8.44
CA ALA A 9 17.27 -24.74 7.63
C ALA A 9 16.26 -25.51 8.50
N LYS A 10 16.72 -26.30 9.47
CA LYS A 10 15.85 -27.00 10.44
C LYS A 10 15.11 -26.01 11.35
N LEU A 11 15.75 -24.93 11.77
CA LEU A 11 15.13 -23.90 12.61
C LEU A 11 14.05 -23.12 11.83
N ILE A 12 14.34 -22.77 10.59
CA ILE A 12 13.39 -22.12 9.69
C ILE A 12 12.18 -23.04 9.44
N ASN A 13 12.41 -24.31 9.12
CA ASN A 13 11.34 -25.29 8.92
C ASN A 13 10.53 -25.56 10.20
N ALA A 14 11.18 -25.59 11.38
CA ALA A 14 10.48 -25.73 12.66
C ALA A 14 9.63 -24.48 12.98
N VAL A 15 10.13 -23.29 12.74
CA VAL A 15 9.38 -22.04 12.91
C VAL A 15 8.20 -21.98 11.94
N TRP A 16 8.40 -22.35 10.65
CA TRP A 16 7.32 -22.46 9.67
C TRP A 16 6.28 -23.50 10.06
N LYS A 17 6.71 -24.67 10.54
CA LYS A 17 5.83 -25.73 11.01
C LYS A 17 5.04 -25.27 12.25
N TYR A 18 5.70 -24.61 13.19
CA TYR A 18 5.04 -24.03 14.37
C TYR A 18 4.04 -22.95 14.00
N PHE A 19 4.37 -22.09 13.03
CA PHE A 19 3.48 -21.06 12.52
C PHE A 19 2.25 -21.67 11.78
N LEU A 20 2.43 -22.80 11.10
CA LEU A 20 1.37 -23.52 10.40
C LEU A 20 0.54 -24.41 11.34
N GLU A 21 1.16 -25.00 12.39
CA GLU A 21 0.49 -25.87 13.39
C GLU A 21 -0.19 -25.08 14.51
N THR A 22 0.24 -23.85 14.80
CA THR A 22 -0.49 -22.95 15.71
C THR A 22 -1.75 -22.50 14.97
N GLY A 23 -2.77 -23.38 15.05
CA GLY A 23 -3.99 -23.29 14.28
C GLY A 23 -4.46 -21.87 14.07
N MET A 24 -4.49 -21.42 12.82
CA MET A 24 -5.12 -20.16 12.44
C MET A 24 -6.60 -20.25 12.84
N THR A 25 -6.87 -19.84 14.07
CA THR A 25 -8.23 -19.69 14.57
C THR A 25 -8.92 -18.58 13.77
N ILE A 26 -10.22 -18.70 13.59
CA ILE A 26 -11.08 -17.65 13.01
C ILE A 26 -10.79 -16.29 13.65
N ALA A 27 -10.44 -16.27 14.95
CA ALA A 27 -10.03 -15.09 15.68
C ALA A 27 -8.77 -14.43 15.08
N THR A 28 -7.75 -15.21 14.70
CA THR A 28 -6.50 -14.69 14.12
C THR A 28 -6.74 -14.06 12.73
N VAL A 29 -7.53 -14.72 11.90
CA VAL A 29 -7.91 -14.18 10.57
C VAL A 29 -8.81 -12.94 10.74
N GLY A 30 -9.68 -12.96 11.74
CA GLY A 30 -10.60 -11.86 12.05
C GLY A 30 -9.92 -10.59 12.55
N THR A 31 -8.69 -10.65 13.10
CA THR A 31 -7.95 -9.45 13.56
C THR A 31 -7.59 -8.50 12.43
N LEU A 32 -7.34 -9.00 11.21
CA LEU A 32 -7.06 -8.17 10.03
C LEU A 32 -8.33 -7.56 9.44
N PHE A 33 -9.51 -8.08 9.79
CA PHE A 33 -10.77 -7.62 9.24
C PHE A 33 -11.05 -6.12 9.46
N PRO A 34 -10.86 -5.52 10.66
CA PRO A 34 -10.98 -4.09 10.85
C PRO A 34 -9.77 -3.30 10.35
N ALA A 35 -8.56 -3.87 10.37
CA ALA A 35 -7.33 -3.16 10.04
C ALA A 35 -7.23 -2.81 8.54
N ILE A 36 -7.58 -3.76 7.66
CA ILE A 36 -7.48 -3.57 6.21
C ILE A 36 -8.45 -2.48 5.70
N PRO A 37 -9.76 -2.47 6.06
CA PRO A 37 -10.67 -1.38 5.69
C PRO A 37 -10.21 -0.01 6.19
N LEU A 38 -9.66 0.10 7.40
CA LEU A 38 -9.11 1.36 7.90
C LEU A 38 -7.93 1.84 7.06
N ALA A 39 -7.04 0.94 6.64
CA ALA A 39 -5.96 1.26 5.73
C ALA A 39 -6.51 1.74 4.36
N ILE A 40 -7.54 1.08 3.82
CA ILE A 40 -8.20 1.47 2.57
C ILE A 40 -8.80 2.88 2.69
N VAL A 41 -9.46 3.20 3.79
CA VAL A 41 -10.03 4.54 4.04
C VAL A 41 -8.93 5.59 4.07
N ALA A 42 -7.80 5.34 4.76
CA ALA A 42 -6.68 6.26 4.81
C ALA A 42 -6.06 6.49 3.42
N LEU A 43 -5.86 5.44 2.63
CA LEU A 43 -5.36 5.51 1.26
C LEU A 43 -6.33 6.25 0.33
N ASN A 44 -7.64 6.01 0.47
CA ASN A 44 -8.66 6.71 -0.30
C ASN A 44 -8.70 8.20 0.02
N PHE A 45 -8.54 8.56 1.29
CA PHE A 45 -8.44 9.97 1.70
C PHE A 45 -7.24 10.67 1.05
N ARG A 46 -6.10 9.98 0.99
CA ARG A 46 -4.90 10.49 0.29
C ARG A 46 -5.15 10.65 -1.21
N TYR A 47 -5.80 9.68 -1.84
CA TYR A 47 -6.14 9.71 -3.26
C TYR A 47 -7.06 10.89 -3.59
N THR A 48 -8.12 11.11 -2.82
CA THR A 48 -9.06 12.21 -3.03
C THR A 48 -8.42 13.58 -2.80
N SER A 49 -7.54 13.70 -1.81
CA SER A 49 -6.77 14.91 -1.57
C SER A 49 -5.87 15.27 -2.76
N LEU A 50 -5.12 14.31 -3.30
CA LEU A 50 -4.30 14.51 -4.49
C LEU A 50 -5.14 14.85 -5.73
N ALA A 51 -6.29 14.20 -5.90
CA ALA A 51 -7.21 14.50 -7.00
C ALA A 51 -7.76 15.93 -6.92
N GLY A 52 -8.10 16.40 -5.72
CA GLY A 52 -8.53 17.77 -5.47
C GLY A 52 -7.45 18.81 -5.83
N LEU A 53 -6.20 18.52 -5.42
CA LEU A 53 -5.07 19.37 -5.73
C LEU A 53 -4.80 19.45 -7.24
N MET A 54 -4.87 18.33 -7.95
CA MET A 54 -4.72 18.30 -9.42
C MET A 54 -5.79 19.10 -10.14
N ARG A 55 -7.06 19.00 -9.70
CA ARG A 55 -8.15 19.79 -10.29
C ARG A 55 -7.92 21.30 -10.08
N ASN A 56 -7.46 21.70 -8.91
CA ASN A 56 -7.14 23.08 -8.61
C ASN A 56 -6.02 23.63 -9.51
N ILE A 57 -4.95 22.85 -9.73
CA ILE A 57 -3.87 23.23 -10.64
C ILE A 57 -4.37 23.29 -12.08
N SER A 58 -5.17 22.32 -12.53
CA SER A 58 -5.75 22.31 -13.87
C SER A 58 -6.61 23.56 -14.11
N SER A 59 -7.45 23.94 -13.17
CA SER A 59 -8.27 25.15 -13.29
C SER A 59 -7.44 26.46 -13.33
N GLN A 60 -6.28 26.48 -12.66
CA GLN A 60 -5.37 27.63 -12.74
C GLN A 60 -4.70 27.73 -14.11
N ILE A 61 -4.41 26.61 -14.78
CA ILE A 61 -3.81 26.62 -16.12
C ILE A 61 -4.80 27.14 -17.18
N GLU A 62 -6.10 26.94 -16.99
CA GLU A 62 -7.15 27.37 -17.90
C GLU A 62 -7.51 28.87 -17.79
N MET A 63 -6.96 29.58 -16.80
CA MET A 63 -7.20 31.04 -16.68
C MET A 63 -6.49 31.82 -17.79
N PRO A 64 -7.19 32.75 -18.48
CA PRO A 64 -6.66 33.46 -19.65
C PRO A 64 -5.51 34.43 -19.35
N GLU A 65 -5.25 34.75 -18.08
CA GLU A 65 -4.21 35.70 -17.64
C GLU A 65 -2.87 35.05 -17.25
N VAL A 66 -2.74 33.71 -17.43
CA VAL A 66 -1.52 33.00 -16.99
C VAL A 66 -0.39 33.18 -18.01
N ASN A 67 0.69 33.81 -17.57
CA ASN A 67 1.92 34.01 -18.34
C ASN A 67 2.51 32.65 -18.75
N GLN A 68 3.02 32.53 -19.98
CA GLN A 68 3.51 31.28 -20.58
C GLN A 68 4.59 30.59 -19.71
N SER A 69 5.42 31.37 -18.99
CA SER A 69 6.40 30.87 -18.05
C SER A 69 5.75 30.17 -16.84
N ARG A 70 4.67 30.72 -16.29
CA ARG A 70 3.91 30.17 -15.17
C ARG A 70 3.15 28.90 -15.58
N GLN A 71 2.63 28.89 -16.80
CA GLN A 71 1.93 27.73 -17.37
C GLN A 71 2.87 26.50 -17.50
N ASN A 72 4.13 26.71 -17.89
CA ASN A 72 5.13 25.65 -17.96
C ASN A 72 5.46 25.05 -16.59
N ILE A 73 5.55 25.89 -15.55
CA ILE A 73 5.78 25.44 -14.16
C ILE A 73 4.60 24.61 -13.67
N LEU A 74 3.37 25.09 -13.86
CA LEU A 74 2.15 24.37 -13.44
C LEU A 74 2.02 23.03 -14.16
N ASN A 75 2.37 22.96 -15.43
CA ASN A 75 2.37 21.70 -16.19
C ASN A 75 3.39 20.69 -15.65
N GLN A 76 4.59 21.13 -15.25
CA GLN A 76 5.57 20.25 -14.61
C GLN A 76 5.08 19.74 -13.26
N GLU A 77 4.47 20.58 -12.43
CA GLU A 77 3.85 20.19 -11.16
C GLU A 77 2.74 19.15 -11.38
N LEU A 78 1.92 19.33 -12.40
CA LEU A 78 0.83 18.43 -12.74
C LEU A 78 1.33 17.04 -13.16
N ILE A 79 2.43 16.97 -13.91
CA ILE A 79 3.08 15.70 -14.30
C ILE A 79 3.58 14.94 -13.05
N VAL A 80 4.23 15.64 -12.12
CA VAL A 80 4.73 15.03 -10.87
C VAL A 80 3.57 14.51 -10.01
N MET A 81 2.51 15.30 -9.86
CA MET A 81 1.31 14.91 -9.11
C MET A 81 0.59 13.72 -9.74
N ARG A 82 0.50 13.68 -11.07
CA ARG A 82 -0.09 12.56 -11.80
C ARG A 82 0.66 11.25 -11.51
N LYS A 83 1.99 11.28 -11.49
CA LYS A 83 2.81 10.10 -11.15
C LYS A 83 2.55 9.62 -9.73
N ARG A 84 2.44 10.55 -8.77
CA ARG A 84 2.12 10.25 -7.37
C ARG A 84 0.72 9.64 -7.23
N MET A 85 -0.28 10.21 -7.90
CA MET A 85 -1.65 9.70 -7.92
C MET A 85 -1.72 8.26 -8.42
N VAL A 86 -0.95 7.91 -9.46
CA VAL A 86 -0.87 6.54 -9.98
C VAL A 86 -0.33 5.59 -8.92
N MET A 87 0.69 5.97 -8.16
CA MET A 87 1.24 5.13 -7.07
C MET A 87 0.21 4.90 -5.96
N VAL A 88 -0.51 5.94 -5.52
CA VAL A 88 -1.59 5.79 -4.52
C VAL A 88 -2.71 4.91 -5.04
N LYS A 89 -3.08 5.04 -6.33
CA LYS A 89 -4.08 4.18 -6.97
C LYS A 89 -3.69 2.70 -6.93
N TYR A 90 -2.43 2.38 -7.24
CA TYR A 90 -1.94 1.00 -7.15
C TYR A 90 -1.91 0.49 -5.71
N SER A 91 -1.48 1.31 -4.75
CA SER A 91 -1.52 0.97 -3.34
C SER A 91 -2.97 0.67 -2.89
N LEU A 92 -3.93 1.51 -3.25
CA LEU A 92 -5.34 1.31 -2.94
C LEU A 92 -5.90 0.02 -3.56
N PHE A 93 -5.55 -0.26 -4.82
CA PHE A 93 -5.95 -1.48 -5.51
C PHE A 93 -5.39 -2.74 -4.80
N LEU A 94 -4.10 -2.74 -4.45
CA LEU A 94 -3.48 -3.85 -3.72
C LEU A 94 -4.10 -4.05 -2.33
N ALA A 95 -4.43 -2.97 -1.62
CA ALA A 95 -5.12 -3.06 -0.33
C ALA A 95 -6.52 -3.70 -0.49
N GLY A 96 -7.26 -3.33 -1.54
CA GLY A 96 -8.54 -3.96 -1.87
C GLY A 96 -8.41 -5.44 -2.18
N MET A 97 -7.40 -5.84 -2.97
CA MET A 97 -7.10 -7.24 -3.26
C MET A 97 -6.73 -8.03 -1.99
N SER A 98 -5.93 -7.43 -1.11
CA SER A 98 -5.61 -8.00 0.20
C SER A 98 -6.88 -8.24 1.04
N PHE A 99 -7.83 -7.32 1.01
CA PHE A 99 -9.10 -7.49 1.72
C PHE A 99 -9.93 -8.66 1.18
N ILE A 100 -10.02 -8.81 -0.14
CA ILE A 100 -10.69 -9.96 -0.77
C ILE A 100 -10.03 -11.27 -0.36
N LEU A 101 -8.70 -11.35 -0.39
CA LEU A 101 -7.96 -12.54 0.04
C LEU A 101 -8.21 -12.86 1.51
N ASN A 102 -8.31 -11.84 2.38
CA ASN A 102 -8.66 -12.03 3.79
C ASN A 102 -10.07 -12.60 3.97
N LEU A 103 -11.05 -12.15 3.17
CA LEU A 103 -12.39 -12.71 3.17
C LEU A 103 -12.38 -14.18 2.71
N CYS A 104 -11.60 -14.52 1.69
CA CYS A 104 -11.41 -15.91 1.25
C CYS A 104 -10.78 -16.79 2.34
N ALA A 105 -9.79 -16.26 3.08
CA ALA A 105 -9.17 -16.94 4.21
C ALA A 105 -10.19 -17.20 5.34
N LEU A 106 -11.02 -16.20 5.64
CA LEU A 106 -12.06 -16.30 6.65
C LEU A 106 -13.13 -17.35 6.26
N PHE A 107 -13.54 -17.34 4.99
CA PHE A 107 -14.47 -18.32 4.44
C PHE A 107 -13.91 -19.74 4.48
N ALA A 108 -12.65 -19.95 4.06
CA ALA A 108 -12.01 -21.26 4.14
C ALA A 108 -11.87 -21.76 5.59
N SER A 109 -11.56 -20.87 6.53
CA SER A 109 -11.50 -21.20 7.96
C SER A 109 -12.87 -21.59 8.53
N TYR A 110 -13.94 -20.93 8.08
CA TYR A 110 -15.31 -21.27 8.47
C TYR A 110 -15.71 -22.69 8.05
N TYR A 111 -15.30 -23.14 6.87
CA TYR A 111 -15.54 -24.50 6.40
C TYR A 111 -14.56 -25.54 6.96
N GLY A 112 -13.65 -25.15 7.86
CA GLY A 112 -12.71 -26.07 8.50
C GLY A 112 -11.47 -26.41 7.67
N HIS A 113 -11.28 -25.77 6.51
CA HIS A 113 -10.11 -25.96 5.65
C HIS A 113 -8.93 -25.10 6.12
N GLN A 114 -8.30 -25.46 7.23
CA GLN A 114 -7.26 -24.68 7.90
C GLN A 114 -6.00 -24.46 7.03
N GLU A 115 -5.58 -25.44 6.23
CA GLU A 115 -4.43 -25.31 5.33
C GLU A 115 -4.67 -24.25 4.24
N ILE A 116 -5.87 -24.26 3.65
CA ILE A 116 -6.26 -23.29 2.62
C ILE A 116 -6.37 -21.89 3.24
N ALA A 117 -6.98 -21.78 4.42
CA ALA A 117 -7.10 -20.54 5.15
C ALA A 117 -5.72 -19.91 5.47
N SER A 118 -4.75 -20.74 5.90
CA SER A 118 -3.38 -20.32 6.18
C SER A 118 -2.67 -19.78 4.95
N ASN A 119 -2.81 -20.43 3.80
CA ASN A 119 -2.21 -19.99 2.56
C ASN A 119 -2.79 -18.65 2.07
N PHE A 120 -4.11 -18.49 2.12
CA PHE A 120 -4.78 -17.23 1.78
C PHE A 120 -4.37 -16.11 2.75
N MET A 121 -4.23 -16.40 4.04
CA MET A 121 -3.79 -15.44 5.04
C MET A 121 -2.34 -14.98 4.78
N GLY A 122 -1.43 -15.91 4.48
CA GLY A 122 -0.06 -15.58 4.11
C GLY A 122 0.00 -14.67 2.88
N LEU A 123 -0.79 -15.00 1.84
CA LEU A 123 -0.88 -14.19 0.63
C LEU A 123 -1.48 -12.79 0.92
N THR A 124 -2.51 -12.71 1.77
CA THR A 124 -3.09 -11.45 2.23
C THR A 124 -2.05 -10.52 2.82
N ILE A 125 -1.22 -11.03 3.75
CA ILE A 125 -0.18 -10.25 4.41
C ILE A 125 0.87 -9.78 3.41
N ILE A 126 1.31 -10.62 2.49
CA ILE A 126 2.29 -10.27 1.45
C ILE A 126 1.75 -9.13 0.58
N VAL A 127 0.52 -9.24 0.08
CA VAL A 127 -0.11 -8.23 -0.78
C VAL A 127 -0.30 -6.91 0.00
N LEU A 128 -0.67 -6.99 1.28
CA LEU A 128 -0.81 -5.82 2.14
C LEU A 128 0.53 -5.10 2.36
N ILE A 129 1.61 -5.86 2.58
CA ILE A 129 2.97 -5.30 2.70
C ILE A 129 3.34 -4.54 1.42
N PHE A 130 3.13 -5.11 0.25
CA PHE A 130 3.39 -4.43 -1.02
C PHE A 130 2.56 -3.15 -1.19
N SER A 131 1.28 -3.19 -0.80
CA SER A 131 0.42 -2.00 -0.79
C SER A 131 1.01 -0.89 0.08
N MET A 132 1.41 -1.21 1.31
CA MET A 132 1.99 -0.25 2.24
C MET A 132 3.36 0.26 1.79
N LEU A 133 4.20 -0.58 1.18
CA LEU A 133 5.47 -0.15 0.58
C LEU A 133 5.24 0.87 -0.54
N CYS A 134 4.30 0.63 -1.45
CA CYS A 134 3.95 1.60 -2.50
C CYS A 134 3.49 2.93 -1.92
N PHE A 135 2.71 2.90 -0.84
CA PHE A 135 2.27 4.11 -0.15
C PHE A 135 3.43 4.85 0.53
N CYS A 136 4.32 4.14 1.22
CA CYS A 136 5.50 4.74 1.84
C CYS A 136 6.43 5.39 0.82
N LEU A 137 6.64 4.76 -0.33
CA LEU A 137 7.44 5.32 -1.42
C LEU A 137 6.82 6.61 -1.97
N GLU A 138 5.50 6.65 -2.18
CA GLU A 138 4.80 7.87 -2.61
C GLU A 138 5.00 8.99 -1.59
N THR A 139 4.79 8.69 -0.30
CA THR A 139 4.91 9.69 0.76
C THR A 139 6.33 10.24 0.88
N SER A 140 7.34 9.39 0.74
CA SER A 140 8.77 9.80 0.75
C SER A 140 9.12 10.70 -0.43
N LEU A 141 8.61 10.40 -1.62
CA LEU A 141 8.79 11.25 -2.82
C LEU A 141 8.11 12.61 -2.64
N SER A 142 6.95 12.63 -1.97
CA SER A 142 6.20 13.84 -1.65
C SER A 142 7.00 14.81 -0.79
N THR A 143 7.64 14.29 0.27
CA THR A 143 8.40 15.09 1.23
C THR A 143 9.66 15.67 0.62
N LYS A 144 10.38 14.88 -0.20
CA LYS A 144 11.59 15.35 -0.90
C LYS A 144 11.30 16.48 -1.90
N ALA A 145 10.18 16.39 -2.62
CA ALA A 145 9.78 17.44 -3.57
C ALA A 145 9.46 18.76 -2.85
N LEU A 146 8.86 18.70 -1.68
CA LEU A 146 8.55 19.88 -0.86
C LEU A 146 9.82 20.54 -0.31
N ASP A 147 10.78 19.76 0.21
CA ASP A 147 12.06 20.24 0.73
C ASP A 147 12.89 20.97 -0.33
N LEU A 148 12.92 20.41 -1.56
CA LEU A 148 13.60 21.06 -2.69
C LEU A 148 12.96 22.38 -3.11
N HIS A 149 11.64 22.52 -2.95
CA HIS A 149 10.93 23.77 -3.26
C HIS A 149 11.21 24.84 -2.21
N ILE A 150 11.24 24.49 -0.93
CA ILE A 150 11.52 25.40 0.18
C ILE A 150 12.99 25.86 0.18
N SER A 151 13.93 24.97 -0.18
CA SER A 151 15.35 25.32 -0.26
C SER A 151 15.70 26.28 -1.41
N LYS A 152 14.86 26.36 -2.45
CA LYS A 152 15.02 27.34 -3.55
C LYS A 152 14.43 28.71 -3.27
N LEU A 153 13.63 28.83 -2.22
CA LEU A 153 13.00 30.09 -1.78
C LEU A 153 13.84 30.82 -0.71
N LYS A 154 14.93 30.20 -0.24
CA LYS A 154 15.89 30.75 0.72
C LYS A 154 17.17 31.18 0.02
#